data_59db6b89536c3219fbb20ec6f8b1e02a
#
_entry.id   59db6b89536c3219fbb20ec6f8b1e02a
#
_cell.length_a   1.000
_cell.length_b   1.000
_cell.length_c   1.000
_cell.angle_alpha   90.00
_cell.angle_beta   90.00
_cell.angle_gamma   90.00
#
_symmetry.space_group_name_H-M   'P 1'
#
loop_
_entity.id
_entity.type
_entity.pdbx_description
1 polymer ?
#
loop_
_entity_poly.entity_id
_entity_poly.type
_entity_poly.pdbx_seq_one_letter_code
_entity_poly.pdbx_strand_id
1 'polypeptide(L)'
;IDLPMMARLIDALPPHGRVIFLGDRDQLASVEAGAVLGDICSWVNAGYTPQRATQLSHLVGAEVPMGDGSAAGALRDSLCLLRTSYRFGSDSGIGQLAGAVNRGDKKAVSEVFARGFSDIELKPLRATDDYAAMLDDARAGYAHYLQRLREQADPAEVLAAFGEYQLLCA
;
A
#
# COMPACT_ATOMS: atom_id res chain seq x y z
N ILE A 1 11.80 -6.71 -0.20
CA ILE A 1 12.89 -7.60 -0.71
C ILE A 1 13.66 -6.79 -1.73
N ASP A 2 14.98 -6.67 -1.53
CA ASP A 2 15.92 -6.06 -2.45
C ASP A 2 16.27 -6.99 -3.63
N LEU A 3 16.97 -6.46 -4.63
CA LEU A 3 17.34 -7.23 -5.82
C LEU A 3 18.28 -8.41 -5.50
N PRO A 4 19.32 -8.30 -4.65
CA PRO A 4 20.16 -9.43 -4.28
C PRO A 4 19.41 -10.56 -3.58
N MET A 5 18.50 -10.24 -2.69
CA MET A 5 17.68 -11.24 -2.00
C MET A 5 16.69 -11.90 -2.95
N MET A 6 16.07 -11.15 -3.85
CA MET A 6 15.19 -11.70 -4.88
C MET A 6 15.95 -12.66 -5.79
N ALA A 7 17.15 -12.29 -6.24
CA ALA A 7 17.98 -13.17 -7.05
C ALA A 7 18.29 -14.50 -6.34
N ARG A 8 18.71 -14.45 -5.07
CA ARG A 8 18.97 -15.66 -4.27
C ARG A 8 17.71 -16.51 -4.06
N LEU A 9 16.55 -15.87 -3.89
CA LEU A 9 15.29 -16.58 -3.78
C LEU A 9 14.97 -17.34 -5.07
N ILE A 10 15.12 -16.70 -6.22
CA ILE A 10 14.89 -17.33 -7.53
C ILE A 10 15.88 -18.48 -7.76
N ASP A 11 17.17 -18.27 -7.45
CA ASP A 11 18.21 -19.32 -7.57
C ASP A 11 17.96 -20.53 -6.67
N ALA A 12 17.29 -20.32 -5.53
CA ALA A 12 16.94 -21.40 -4.61
C ALA A 12 15.71 -22.19 -5.02
N LEU A 13 14.94 -21.73 -6.02
CA LEU A 13 13.75 -22.44 -6.47
C LEU A 13 14.14 -23.70 -7.26
N PRO A 14 13.47 -24.83 -7.01
CA PRO A 14 13.68 -26.04 -7.82
C PRO A 14 13.22 -25.79 -9.26
N PRO A 15 13.77 -26.50 -10.27
CA PRO A 15 13.49 -26.25 -11.71
C PRO A 15 12.02 -26.26 -12.10
N HIS A 16 11.17 -26.97 -11.36
CA HIS A 16 9.71 -27.01 -11.57
C HIS A 16 8.93 -26.35 -10.43
N GLY A 17 9.62 -25.58 -9.59
CA GLY A 17 9.00 -24.81 -8.51
C GLY A 17 8.08 -23.73 -9.05
N ARG A 18 7.05 -23.40 -8.26
CA ARG A 18 6.16 -22.28 -8.51
C ARG A 18 6.25 -21.32 -7.34
N VAL A 19 6.26 -20.02 -7.63
CA VAL A 19 6.25 -18.98 -6.63
C VAL A 19 5.13 -17.99 -6.94
N ILE A 20 4.43 -17.55 -5.92
CA ILE A 20 3.42 -16.50 -6.00
C ILE A 20 3.89 -15.37 -5.09
N PHE A 21 4.23 -14.23 -5.68
CA PHE A 21 4.57 -13.03 -4.93
C PHE A 21 3.30 -12.24 -4.65
N LEU A 22 3.04 -11.99 -3.37
CA LEU A 22 1.97 -11.11 -2.91
C LEU A 22 2.60 -9.86 -2.31
N GLY A 23 2.08 -8.70 -2.67
CA GLY A 23 2.60 -7.44 -2.14
C GLY A 23 1.84 -6.24 -2.66
N ASP A 24 2.24 -5.08 -2.18
CA ASP A 24 1.69 -3.80 -2.56
C ASP A 24 2.81 -2.97 -3.21
N ARG A 25 2.64 -2.65 -4.49
CA ARG A 25 3.64 -1.91 -5.28
C ARG A 25 3.75 -0.44 -4.85
N ASP A 26 2.71 0.09 -4.21
CA ASP A 26 2.60 1.50 -3.82
C ASP A 26 3.12 1.73 -2.38
N GLN A 27 3.46 0.65 -1.64
CA GLN A 27 4.13 0.77 -0.35
C GLN A 27 5.60 1.16 -0.51
N LEU A 28 6.17 1.72 0.57
CA LEU A 28 7.57 2.12 0.62
C LEU A 28 8.49 0.99 0.14
N ALA A 29 9.32 1.32 -0.83
CA ALA A 29 10.37 0.42 -1.28
C ALA A 29 11.39 0.14 -0.16
N SER A 30 12.09 -0.99 -0.23
CA SER A 30 13.24 -1.24 0.64
C SER A 30 14.27 -0.11 0.48
N VAL A 31 14.96 0.25 1.57
CA VAL A 31 15.98 1.31 1.58
C VAL A 31 17.17 0.98 0.65
N GLU A 32 17.37 -0.28 0.35
CA GLU A 32 18.39 -0.76 -0.58
C GLU A 32 17.89 -0.76 -2.05
N ALA A 33 18.80 -0.59 -2.98
CA ALA A 33 18.52 -0.35 -4.39
C ALA A 33 17.58 -1.40 -5.02
N GLY A 34 16.49 -0.91 -5.61
CA GLY A 34 15.60 -1.64 -6.50
C GLY A 34 14.24 -1.97 -5.89
N ALA A 35 13.20 -1.31 -6.37
CA ALA A 35 11.80 -1.67 -6.11
C ALA A 35 11.40 -2.87 -6.98
N VAL A 36 12.03 -4.04 -6.78
CA VAL A 36 11.88 -5.22 -7.67
C VAL A 36 10.42 -5.57 -7.94
N LEU A 37 9.57 -5.52 -6.90
CA LEU A 37 8.14 -5.78 -7.07
C LEU A 37 7.47 -4.68 -7.90
N GLY A 38 7.85 -3.42 -7.70
CA GLY A 38 7.36 -2.29 -8.49
C GLY A 38 7.73 -2.42 -9.96
N ASP A 39 8.97 -2.80 -10.26
CA ASP A 39 9.47 -3.01 -11.62
C ASP A 39 8.72 -4.16 -12.30
N ILE A 40 8.56 -5.29 -11.62
CA ILE A 40 7.75 -6.42 -12.12
C ILE A 40 6.31 -5.97 -12.37
N CYS A 41 5.71 -5.24 -11.44
CA CYS A 41 4.33 -4.77 -11.55
C CYS A 41 4.13 -3.65 -12.60
N SER A 42 5.18 -3.06 -13.14
CA SER A 42 5.07 -2.05 -14.20
C SER A 42 4.33 -2.59 -15.45
N TRP A 43 4.44 -3.88 -15.71
CA TRP A 43 3.82 -4.57 -16.84
C TRP A 43 2.32 -4.86 -16.65
N VAL A 44 1.76 -4.67 -15.46
CA VAL A 44 0.36 -5.01 -15.16
C VAL A 44 -0.65 -4.23 -16.02
N ASN A 45 -0.30 -3.02 -16.42
CA ASN A 45 -1.16 -2.16 -17.24
C ASN A 45 -1.11 -2.51 -18.74
N ALA A 46 -0.18 -3.36 -19.17
CA ALA A 46 -0.08 -3.81 -20.56
C ALA A 46 -1.22 -4.77 -20.95
N GLY A 47 -1.99 -5.25 -19.96
CA GLY A 47 -3.04 -6.26 -20.18
C GLY A 47 -2.46 -7.64 -20.52
N TYR A 48 -3.31 -8.64 -20.55
CA TYR A 48 -2.92 -10.02 -20.89
C TYR A 48 -2.74 -10.21 -22.40
N THR A 49 -1.97 -11.22 -22.79
CA THR A 49 -2.00 -11.68 -24.20
C THR A 49 -3.41 -12.16 -24.56
N PRO A 50 -3.82 -12.11 -25.85
CA PRO A 50 -5.15 -12.59 -26.27
C PRO A 50 -5.42 -14.03 -25.83
N GLN A 51 -4.43 -14.89 -25.95
CA GLN A 51 -4.54 -16.29 -25.51
C GLN A 51 -4.77 -16.40 -24.00
N ARG A 52 -4.02 -15.64 -23.19
CA ARG A 52 -4.15 -15.66 -21.74
C ARG A 52 -5.46 -15.03 -21.27
N ALA A 53 -5.87 -13.92 -21.87
CA ALA A 53 -7.15 -13.29 -21.59
C ALA A 53 -8.33 -14.25 -21.83
N THR A 54 -8.33 -14.95 -22.98
CA THR A 54 -9.36 -15.96 -23.29
C THR A 54 -9.40 -17.07 -22.26
N GLN A 55 -8.24 -17.63 -21.89
CA GLN A 55 -8.16 -18.67 -20.86
C GLN A 55 -8.70 -18.19 -19.50
N LEU A 56 -8.29 -16.99 -19.06
CA LEU A 56 -8.74 -16.44 -17.80
C LEU A 56 -10.23 -16.12 -17.82
N SER A 57 -10.76 -15.53 -18.90
CA SER A 57 -12.19 -15.24 -19.05
C SER A 57 -13.03 -16.51 -18.94
N HIS A 58 -12.58 -17.61 -19.52
CA HIS A 58 -13.25 -18.90 -19.41
C HIS A 58 -13.23 -19.44 -17.96
N LEU A 59 -12.11 -19.27 -17.24
CA LEU A 59 -11.97 -19.76 -15.87
C LEU A 59 -12.79 -18.95 -14.87
N VAL A 60 -12.84 -17.62 -15.03
CA VAL A 60 -13.51 -16.72 -14.06
C VAL A 60 -14.96 -16.43 -14.42
N GLY A 61 -15.41 -16.81 -15.62
CA GLY A 61 -16.78 -16.55 -16.10
C GLY A 61 -17.07 -15.07 -16.37
N ALA A 62 -16.05 -14.24 -16.60
CA ALA A 62 -16.16 -12.81 -16.85
C ALA A 62 -15.12 -12.35 -17.86
N GLU A 63 -15.38 -11.24 -18.54
CA GLU A 63 -14.43 -10.67 -19.49
C GLU A 63 -13.18 -10.16 -18.77
N VAL A 64 -12.01 -10.61 -19.25
CA VAL A 64 -10.70 -10.20 -18.73
C VAL A 64 -10.03 -9.25 -19.73
N PRO A 65 -9.49 -8.10 -19.28
CA PRO A 65 -8.89 -7.10 -20.15
C PRO A 65 -7.75 -7.67 -20.99
N MET A 66 -7.84 -7.48 -22.30
CA MET A 66 -6.83 -7.86 -23.28
C MET A 66 -5.94 -6.66 -23.60
N GLY A 67 -4.63 -6.87 -23.65
CA GLY A 67 -3.68 -5.86 -24.05
C GLY A 67 -3.66 -5.65 -25.57
N ASP A 68 -3.10 -4.53 -26.00
CA ASP A 68 -3.01 -4.07 -27.38
C ASP A 68 -2.03 -4.87 -28.28
N GLY A 69 -1.43 -5.93 -27.73
CA GLY A 69 -0.45 -6.74 -28.48
C GLY A 69 0.95 -6.12 -28.58
N SER A 70 1.18 -4.91 -28.08
CA SER A 70 2.51 -4.32 -28.01
C SER A 70 3.45 -5.22 -27.18
N ALA A 71 4.72 -5.29 -27.57
CA ALA A 71 5.71 -6.24 -27.07
C ALA A 71 6.02 -6.07 -25.55
N ALA A 72 5.07 -6.36 -24.73
CA ALA A 72 5.27 -6.49 -23.31
C ALA A 72 5.80 -7.91 -23.02
N GLY A 73 6.86 -8.01 -22.25
CA GLY A 73 7.55 -9.26 -21.94
C GLY A 73 6.64 -10.37 -21.39
N ALA A 74 7.17 -11.56 -21.31
CA ALA A 74 6.49 -12.79 -20.88
C ALA A 74 5.84 -12.69 -19.48
N LEU A 75 6.23 -11.74 -18.66
CA LEU A 75 5.72 -11.58 -17.28
C LEU A 75 4.28 -11.08 -17.21
N ARG A 76 3.77 -10.34 -18.20
CA ARG A 76 2.41 -9.75 -18.14
C ARG A 76 1.30 -10.77 -17.95
N ASP A 77 1.48 -11.98 -18.47
CA ASP A 77 0.52 -13.08 -18.35
C ASP A 77 0.52 -13.75 -16.96
N SER A 78 1.48 -13.40 -16.13
CA SER A 78 1.65 -13.88 -14.76
C SER A 78 1.33 -12.84 -13.69
N LEU A 79 0.87 -11.66 -14.09
CA LEU A 79 0.57 -10.55 -13.18
C LEU A 79 -0.93 -10.40 -12.98
N CYS A 80 -1.34 -10.12 -11.73
CA CYS A 80 -2.71 -9.77 -11.38
C CYS A 80 -2.70 -8.57 -10.45
N LEU A 81 -3.46 -7.53 -10.79
CA LEU A 81 -3.63 -6.37 -9.93
C LEU A 81 -5.04 -6.40 -9.30
N LEU A 82 -5.07 -6.58 -7.99
CA LEU A 82 -6.29 -6.45 -7.21
C LEU A 82 -6.64 -4.96 -7.06
N ARG A 83 -7.82 -4.55 -7.51
CA ARG A 83 -8.23 -3.13 -7.56
C ARG A 83 -9.24 -2.75 -6.50
N THR A 84 -9.98 -3.72 -5.97
CA THR A 84 -11.04 -3.45 -5.00
C THR A 84 -10.44 -3.35 -3.60
N SER A 85 -10.57 -2.19 -2.97
CA SER A 85 -10.23 -2.01 -1.56
C SER A 85 -11.46 -2.30 -0.72
N TYR A 86 -11.34 -3.26 0.21
CA TYR A 86 -12.37 -3.52 1.23
C TYR A 86 -12.11 -2.74 2.52
N ARG A 87 -10.93 -2.16 2.66
CA ARG A 87 -10.54 -1.38 3.85
C ARG A 87 -10.95 0.08 3.74
N PHE A 88 -10.84 0.67 2.56
CA PHE A 88 -11.16 2.06 2.30
C PHE A 88 -12.12 2.14 1.11
N GLY A 89 -13.37 2.51 1.38
CA GLY A 89 -14.39 2.71 0.36
C GLY A 89 -14.19 4.00 -0.44
N SER A 90 -15.07 4.22 -1.42
CA SER A 90 -15.08 5.45 -2.23
C SER A 90 -15.30 6.72 -1.40
N ASP A 91 -15.91 6.57 -0.23
CA ASP A 91 -16.30 7.65 0.68
C ASP A 91 -15.21 7.94 1.73
N SER A 92 -14.10 7.18 1.74
CA SER A 92 -12.99 7.35 2.66
C SER A 92 -12.03 8.43 2.14
N GLY A 93 -11.78 9.44 2.97
CA GLY A 93 -10.76 10.45 2.72
C GLY A 93 -9.36 9.83 2.62
N ILE A 94 -9.05 8.83 3.45
CA ILE A 94 -7.78 8.07 3.41
C ILE A 94 -7.61 7.43 2.03
N GLY A 95 -8.62 6.74 1.51
CA GLY A 95 -8.54 6.07 0.21
C GLY A 95 -8.36 7.06 -0.95
N GLN A 96 -9.08 8.18 -0.93
CA GLN A 96 -8.95 9.22 -1.96
C GLN A 96 -7.61 9.93 -1.88
N LEU A 97 -7.13 10.22 -0.65
CA LEU A 97 -5.82 10.84 -0.43
C LEU A 97 -4.69 9.94 -0.92
N ALA A 98 -4.70 8.66 -0.54
CA ALA A 98 -3.71 7.69 -1.00
C ALA A 98 -3.67 7.61 -2.53
N GLY A 99 -4.84 7.56 -3.18
CA GLY A 99 -4.91 7.57 -4.64
C GLY A 99 -4.34 8.84 -5.29
N ALA A 100 -4.57 10.01 -4.70
CA ALA A 100 -4.03 11.28 -5.19
C ALA A 100 -2.50 11.35 -5.01
N VAL A 101 -1.99 10.91 -3.84
CA VAL A 101 -0.56 10.85 -3.54
C VAL A 101 0.17 9.91 -4.50
N ASN A 102 -0.35 8.69 -4.70
CA ASN A 102 0.26 7.70 -5.59
C ASN A 102 0.33 8.16 -7.05
N ARG A 103 -0.58 9.03 -7.48
CA ARG A 103 -0.51 9.68 -8.81
C ARG A 103 0.40 10.91 -8.85
N GLY A 104 0.93 11.37 -7.72
CA GLY A 104 1.70 12.62 -7.63
C GLY A 104 0.86 13.88 -7.92
N ASP A 105 -0.46 13.81 -7.78
CA ASP A 105 -1.39 14.88 -8.11
C ASP A 105 -1.60 15.82 -6.91
N LYS A 106 -0.75 16.85 -6.81
CA LYS A 106 -0.80 17.84 -5.73
C LYS A 106 -2.13 18.58 -5.66
N LYS A 107 -2.79 18.83 -6.81
CA LYS A 107 -4.08 19.52 -6.86
C LYS A 107 -5.17 18.65 -6.25
N ALA A 108 -5.23 17.38 -6.66
CA ALA A 108 -6.17 16.42 -6.10
C ALA A 108 -5.95 16.22 -4.58
N VAL A 109 -4.70 16.18 -4.09
CA VAL A 109 -4.43 16.14 -2.65
C VAL A 109 -5.06 17.31 -1.92
N SER A 110 -4.90 18.54 -2.41
CA SER A 110 -5.50 19.73 -1.80
C SER A 110 -7.03 19.69 -1.85
N GLU A 111 -7.61 19.22 -2.95
CA GLU A 111 -9.06 19.07 -3.11
C GLU A 111 -9.64 18.02 -2.14
N VAL A 112 -8.92 16.91 -1.90
CA VAL A 112 -9.36 15.88 -0.95
C VAL A 112 -9.47 16.48 0.46
N PHE A 113 -8.47 17.22 0.93
CA PHE A 113 -8.55 17.90 2.24
C PHE A 113 -9.68 18.96 2.28
N ALA A 114 -9.91 19.68 1.19
CA ALA A 114 -10.96 20.69 1.11
C ALA A 114 -12.39 20.12 1.18
N ARG A 115 -12.58 18.84 0.88
CA ARG A 115 -13.88 18.15 0.97
C ARG A 115 -14.34 17.88 2.41
N GLY A 116 -13.45 17.94 3.39
CA GLY A 116 -13.78 17.80 4.81
C GLY A 116 -14.19 16.38 5.23
N PHE A 117 -13.50 15.38 4.75
CA PHE A 117 -13.69 14.00 5.22
C PHE A 117 -13.36 13.87 6.71
N SER A 118 -14.15 13.06 7.42
CA SER A 118 -14.01 12.87 8.87
C SER A 118 -12.83 11.98 9.27
N ASP A 119 -12.26 11.22 8.33
CA ASP A 119 -11.19 10.24 8.55
C ASP A 119 -9.79 10.78 8.21
N ILE A 120 -9.69 12.05 7.77
CA ILE A 120 -8.43 12.74 7.51
C ILE A 120 -8.47 14.18 8.00
N GLU A 121 -7.33 14.68 8.48
CA GLU A 121 -7.15 16.08 8.86
C GLU A 121 -5.76 16.56 8.43
N LEU A 122 -5.66 17.80 7.94
CA LEU A 122 -4.40 18.46 7.66
C LEU A 122 -4.15 19.54 8.71
N LYS A 123 -3.15 19.33 9.57
CA LYS A 123 -2.67 20.31 10.54
C LYS A 123 -1.37 20.92 10.04
N PRO A 124 -1.34 22.19 9.61
CA PRO A 124 -0.12 22.82 9.14
C PRO A 124 0.83 23.10 10.31
N LEU A 125 2.11 22.80 10.15
CA LEU A 125 3.17 23.11 11.11
C LEU A 125 3.92 24.35 10.61
N ARG A 126 3.44 25.56 10.96
CA ARG A 126 4.02 26.82 10.49
C ARG A 126 4.72 27.61 11.60
N ALA A 127 4.34 27.39 12.84
CA ALA A 127 4.85 28.11 14.01
C ALA A 127 5.28 27.11 15.11
N THR A 128 6.04 27.63 16.08
CA THR A 128 6.47 26.84 17.24
C THR A 128 5.30 26.28 18.05
N ASP A 129 4.21 27.05 18.14
CA ASP A 129 3.00 26.62 18.86
C ASP A 129 2.28 25.47 18.15
N ASP A 130 2.29 25.42 16.82
CA ASP A 130 1.73 24.30 16.04
C ASP A 130 2.51 23.00 16.35
N TYR A 131 3.82 23.11 16.51
CA TYR A 131 4.68 22.00 16.85
C TYR A 131 4.41 21.49 18.27
N ALA A 132 4.23 22.41 19.22
CA ALA A 132 3.86 22.06 20.60
C ALA A 132 2.49 21.35 20.64
N ALA A 133 1.50 21.85 19.91
CA ALA A 133 0.20 21.23 19.80
C ALA A 133 0.28 19.82 19.19
N MET A 134 1.10 19.60 18.15
CA MET A 134 1.32 18.27 17.58
C MET A 134 1.93 17.29 18.62
N LEU A 135 2.87 17.75 19.43
CA LEU A 135 3.46 16.93 20.50
C LEU A 135 2.43 16.58 21.58
N ASP A 136 1.56 17.53 21.93
CA ASP A 136 0.50 17.28 22.91
C ASP A 136 -0.57 16.31 22.36
N ASP A 137 -0.94 16.42 21.09
CA ASP A 137 -1.79 15.44 20.42
C ASP A 137 -1.16 14.04 20.44
N ALA A 138 0.14 13.93 20.17
CA ALA A 138 0.86 12.66 20.22
C ALA A 138 0.88 12.07 21.65
N ARG A 139 1.11 12.89 22.67
CA ARG A 139 1.05 12.46 24.08
C ARG A 139 -0.34 11.97 24.46
N ALA A 140 -1.38 12.69 24.05
CA ALA A 140 -2.76 12.30 24.27
C ALA A 140 -3.09 10.97 23.56
N GLY A 141 -2.64 10.80 22.33
CA GLY A 141 -2.83 9.57 21.55
C GLY A 141 -2.21 8.32 22.22
N TYR A 142 -1.04 8.47 22.86
CA TYR A 142 -0.40 7.38 23.59
C TYR A 142 -0.87 7.23 25.05
N ALA A 143 -1.77 8.06 25.56
CA ALA A 143 -2.15 8.05 26.98
C ALA A 143 -2.73 6.70 27.43
N HIS A 144 -3.61 6.10 26.64
CA HIS A 144 -4.20 4.79 26.96
C HIS A 144 -3.15 3.69 27.02
N TYR A 145 -2.28 3.61 26.02
CA TYR A 145 -1.16 2.66 26.01
C TYR A 145 -0.29 2.79 27.25
N LEU A 146 0.13 4.04 27.60
CA LEU A 146 0.96 4.31 28.76
C LEU A 146 0.24 3.99 30.08
N GLN A 147 -1.08 4.15 30.14
CA GLN A 147 -1.87 3.76 31.29
C GLN A 147 -1.88 2.24 31.46
N ARG A 148 -2.17 1.45 30.40
CA ARG A 148 -2.13 -0.02 30.47
C ARG A 148 -0.76 -0.54 30.91
N LEU A 149 0.31 0.10 30.42
CA LEU A 149 1.68 -0.26 30.82
C LEU A 149 1.94 -0.01 32.31
N ARG A 150 1.49 1.14 32.86
CA ARG A 150 1.65 1.47 34.29
C ARG A 150 0.83 0.54 35.19
N GLU A 151 -0.33 0.11 34.73
CA GLU A 151 -1.19 -0.82 35.43
C GLU A 151 -0.70 -2.27 35.37
N GLN A 152 0.41 -2.52 34.66
CA GLN A 152 0.95 -3.87 34.41
C GLN A 152 -0.12 -4.82 33.84
N ALA A 153 -0.94 -4.29 32.93
CA ALA A 153 -2.00 -5.05 32.26
C ALA A 153 -1.41 -6.21 31.45
N ASP A 154 -2.28 -7.15 31.02
CA ASP A 154 -1.86 -8.26 30.17
C ASP A 154 -1.14 -7.76 28.89
N PRO A 155 -0.05 -8.40 28.44
CA PRO A 155 0.68 -7.99 27.25
C PRO A 155 -0.19 -7.84 25.99
N ALA A 156 -1.24 -8.66 25.82
CA ALA A 156 -2.16 -8.52 24.70
C ALA A 156 -2.99 -7.23 24.78
N GLU A 157 -3.42 -6.83 25.98
CA GLU A 157 -4.11 -5.54 26.19
C GLU A 157 -3.19 -4.35 25.94
N VAL A 158 -1.94 -4.42 26.39
CA VAL A 158 -0.94 -3.38 26.12
C VAL A 158 -0.69 -3.22 24.62
N LEU A 159 -0.54 -4.32 23.88
CA LEU A 159 -0.37 -4.30 22.42
C LEU A 159 -1.60 -3.79 21.70
N ALA A 160 -2.80 -4.15 22.14
CA ALA A 160 -4.04 -3.63 21.58
C ALA A 160 -4.14 -2.11 21.76
N ALA A 161 -3.88 -1.59 22.96
CA ALA A 161 -3.85 -0.15 23.24
C ALA A 161 -2.76 0.59 22.43
N PHE A 162 -1.60 -0.03 22.20
CA PHE A 162 -0.55 0.55 21.35
C PHE A 162 -1.01 0.65 19.88
N GLY A 163 -1.86 -0.28 19.43
CA GLY A 163 -2.40 -0.28 18.07
C GLY A 163 -3.45 0.81 17.78
N GLU A 164 -3.99 1.45 18.82
CA GLU A 164 -5.04 2.48 18.68
C GLU A 164 -4.51 3.81 18.12
N TYR A 165 -3.26 4.13 18.38
CA TYR A 165 -2.61 5.35 17.91
C TYR A 165 -1.17 5.09 17.50
N GLN A 166 -0.74 5.67 16.38
CA GLN A 166 0.64 5.59 15.91
C GLN A 166 1.09 6.92 15.29
N LEU A 167 2.18 7.47 15.78
CA LEU A 167 2.88 8.60 15.15
C LEU A 167 3.92 8.06 14.18
N LEU A 168 3.77 8.39 12.90
CA LEU A 168 4.73 8.04 11.86
C LEU A 168 5.53 9.28 11.47
N CYS A 169 6.84 9.12 11.35
CA CYS A 169 7.77 10.16 10.92
C CYS A 169 8.51 9.67 9.65
N ALA A 170 8.79 10.59 8.72
CA ALA A 170 9.57 10.35 7.52
C ALA A 170 10.87 11.17 7.55
#